data_a871e2714349d66677efd39de5ba4566
#
_entry.id   a871e2714349d66677efd39de5ba4566
#
_cell.length_a   1.000
_cell.length_b   1.000
_cell.length_c   1.000
_cell.angle_alpha   90.00
_cell.angle_beta   90.00
_cell.angle_gamma   90.00
#
_symmetry.space_group_name_H-M   'P 1'
#
loop_
_entity.id
_entity.type
_entity.pdbx_description
1 polymer ?
#
loop_
_entity_poly.entity_id
_entity_poly.type
_entity_poly.pdbx_seq_one_letter_code
_entity_poly.pdbx_strand_id
1 'polypeptide(L)'
;NCAPAAGADDRRLHQILYLGEHGLPAATLDAVVDDIRAETAERAQMFGLSGALMLTKRGFAQLLEGPRAEVENCLAALRSDPHHANALVLEEGDVGVRQFDGWSVSYADPASFVGRVTLRAITSAAFGARNEINRLVRLMLETGGRRNDNLGAALQSVAGQAQTSA
;
A
#
# COMPACT_ATOMS: atom_id res chain seq x y z
N ASN A 1 16.42 35.57 18.07
CA ASN A 1 15.63 34.79 17.12
C ASN A 1 16.19 33.36 17.07
N CYS A 2 15.79 32.56 18.04
CA CYS A 2 16.09 31.13 18.05
C CYS A 2 14.96 30.42 17.33
N ALA A 3 15.22 29.92 16.13
CA ALA A 3 14.34 28.95 15.49
C ALA A 3 14.32 27.68 16.38
N PRO A 4 13.16 27.06 16.65
CA PRO A 4 13.14 25.80 17.37
C PRO A 4 13.93 24.80 16.54
N ALA A 5 14.90 24.16 17.18
CA ALA A 5 15.60 23.02 16.62
C ALA A 5 14.53 21.98 16.28
N ALA A 6 14.41 21.61 15.02
CA ALA A 6 13.65 20.45 14.57
C ALA A 6 14.15 19.27 15.39
N GLY A 7 13.29 18.75 16.26
CA GLY A 7 13.66 17.76 17.26
C GLY A 7 14.18 16.49 16.57
N ALA A 8 15.06 15.78 17.24
CA ALA A 8 15.61 14.49 16.82
C ALA A 8 14.52 13.43 16.56
N ASP A 9 13.28 13.70 16.92
CA ASP A 9 12.10 12.85 16.73
C ASP A 9 11.55 12.92 15.29
N ASP A 10 11.83 14.01 14.57
CA ASP A 10 11.37 14.23 13.18
C ASP A 10 12.18 13.42 12.13
N ARG A 11 13.23 12.72 12.54
CA ARG A 11 14.05 11.87 11.65
C ARG A 11 13.69 10.39 11.74
N ARG A 12 12.84 9.99 12.67
CA ARG A 12 12.42 8.61 12.80
C ARG A 12 11.27 8.33 11.84
N LEU A 13 11.50 7.34 10.99
CA LEU A 13 10.44 6.84 10.13
C LEU A 13 9.45 6.04 10.97
N HIS A 14 8.19 6.32 10.76
CA HIS A 14 7.09 5.56 11.33
C HIS A 14 6.38 4.78 10.23
N GLN A 15 5.92 3.59 10.57
CA GLN A 15 5.20 2.74 9.65
C GLN A 15 3.88 2.32 10.27
N ILE A 16 2.84 2.27 9.45
CA ILE A 16 1.54 1.76 9.84
C ILE A 16 0.94 0.92 8.70
N LEU A 17 0.43 -0.25 9.06
CA LEU A 17 -0.37 -1.10 8.17
C LEU A 17 -1.79 -1.20 8.70
N TYR A 18 -2.76 -0.87 7.89
CA TYR A 18 -4.16 -0.94 8.26
C TYR A 18 -5.05 -1.42 7.14
N LEU A 19 -6.18 -1.97 7.53
CA LEU A 19 -7.27 -2.37 6.64
C LEU A 19 -8.47 -1.44 6.85
N GLY A 20 -9.21 -1.18 5.80
CA GLY A 20 -10.42 -0.38 5.87
C GLY A 20 -11.42 -0.78 4.80
N GLU A 21 -12.62 -0.23 4.92
CA GLU A 21 -13.65 -0.30 3.90
C GLU A 21 -13.71 1.04 3.17
N HIS A 22 -14.03 1.00 1.88
CA HIS A 22 -14.32 2.20 1.09
C HIS A 22 -15.80 2.22 0.69
N GLY A 23 -16.38 3.41 0.58
CA GLY A 23 -17.77 3.59 0.18
C GLY A 23 -18.00 3.60 -1.34
N LEU A 24 -17.01 3.24 -2.14
CA LEU A 24 -17.11 3.30 -3.59
C LEU A 24 -17.97 2.15 -4.14
N PRO A 25 -18.85 2.39 -5.10
CA PRO A 25 -19.57 1.34 -5.78
C PRO A 25 -18.61 0.43 -6.54
N ALA A 26 -18.76 -0.89 -6.37
CA ALA A 26 -17.89 -1.87 -7.01
C ALA A 26 -17.84 -1.74 -8.57
N ALA A 27 -18.95 -1.29 -9.17
CA ALA A 27 -19.05 -1.12 -10.62
C ALA A 27 -18.24 0.07 -11.16
N THR A 28 -17.88 1.04 -10.31
CA THR A 28 -17.12 2.24 -10.71
C THR A 28 -15.63 2.15 -10.35
N LEU A 29 -15.23 1.13 -9.60
CA LEU A 29 -13.89 1.04 -9.05
C LEU A 29 -12.81 0.99 -10.15
N ASP A 30 -13.03 0.19 -11.20
CA ASP A 30 -12.09 0.09 -12.33
C ASP A 30 -11.88 1.44 -13.02
N ALA A 31 -12.94 2.25 -13.10
CA ALA A 31 -12.88 3.57 -13.74
C ALA A 31 -12.15 4.62 -12.88
N VAL A 32 -12.12 4.48 -11.56
CA VAL A 32 -11.55 5.47 -10.64
C VAL A 32 -10.18 5.07 -10.07
N VAL A 33 -9.72 3.85 -10.31
CA VAL A 33 -8.41 3.37 -9.80
C VAL A 33 -7.25 4.26 -10.26
N ASP A 34 -7.26 4.72 -11.50
CA ASP A 34 -6.19 5.57 -12.02
C ASP A 34 -6.22 6.98 -11.40
N ASP A 35 -7.41 7.51 -11.14
CA ASP A 35 -7.57 8.78 -10.44
C ASP A 35 -7.09 8.66 -8.98
N ILE A 36 -7.45 7.59 -8.29
CA ILE A 36 -6.96 7.30 -6.94
C ILE A 36 -5.43 7.17 -6.94
N ARG A 37 -4.86 6.50 -7.94
CA ARG A 37 -3.41 6.35 -8.07
C ARG A 37 -2.73 7.70 -8.21
N ALA A 38 -3.20 8.57 -9.08
CA ALA A 38 -2.63 9.89 -9.31
C ALA A 38 -2.76 10.79 -8.06
N GLU A 39 -3.95 10.87 -7.47
CA GLU A 39 -4.23 11.70 -6.30
C GLU A 39 -3.43 11.25 -5.07
N THR A 40 -3.39 9.94 -4.80
CA THR A 40 -2.66 9.41 -3.64
C THR A 40 -1.15 9.50 -3.81
N ALA A 41 -0.62 9.35 -5.04
CA ALA A 41 0.80 9.50 -5.33
C ALA A 41 1.25 10.96 -5.12
N GLU A 42 0.48 11.93 -5.58
CA GLU A 42 0.76 13.36 -5.37
C GLU A 42 0.78 13.70 -3.88
N ARG A 43 -0.21 13.21 -3.12
CA ARG A 43 -0.28 13.42 -1.67
C ARG A 43 0.89 12.76 -0.94
N ALA A 44 1.24 11.54 -1.31
CA ALA A 44 2.39 10.84 -0.72
C ALA A 44 3.70 11.62 -0.96
N GLN A 45 3.91 12.13 -2.17
CA GLN A 45 5.07 12.96 -2.48
C GLN A 45 5.09 14.25 -1.67
N MET A 46 3.95 14.92 -1.54
CA MET A 46 3.82 16.19 -0.81
C MET A 46 4.21 16.04 0.66
N PHE A 47 3.85 14.94 1.30
CA PHE A 47 4.09 14.68 2.72
C PHE A 47 5.30 13.78 3.01
N GLY A 48 6.09 13.46 1.99
CA GLY A 48 7.27 12.60 2.16
C GLY A 48 6.94 11.18 2.59
N LEU A 49 5.79 10.66 2.16
CA LEU A 49 5.32 9.30 2.45
C LEU A 49 5.75 8.34 1.34
N SER A 50 5.97 7.09 1.74
CA SER A 50 6.09 5.94 0.84
C SER A 50 5.18 4.81 1.31
N GLY A 51 4.99 3.80 0.49
CA GLY A 51 4.15 2.67 0.83
C GLY A 51 3.32 2.14 -0.33
N ALA A 52 2.24 1.43 0.01
CA ALA A 52 1.37 0.80 -0.96
C ALA A 52 -0.10 0.84 -0.52
N LEU A 53 -0.98 1.00 -1.50
CA LEU A 53 -2.42 0.87 -1.37
C LEU A 53 -2.89 -0.29 -2.24
N MET A 54 -3.52 -1.28 -1.63
CA MET A 54 -4.18 -2.39 -2.32
C MET A 54 -5.69 -2.21 -2.21
N LEU A 55 -6.34 -1.95 -3.32
CA LEU A 55 -7.79 -1.83 -3.40
C LEU A 55 -8.44 -3.20 -3.65
N THR A 56 -9.57 -3.44 -3.02
CA THR A 56 -10.46 -4.56 -3.28
C THR A 56 -11.84 -4.04 -3.65
N LYS A 57 -12.78 -4.91 -4.00
CA LYS A 57 -14.16 -4.49 -4.30
C LYS A 57 -14.86 -3.73 -3.17
N ARG A 58 -14.50 -4.00 -1.92
CA ARG A 58 -15.20 -3.45 -0.75
C ARG A 58 -14.31 -2.66 0.19
N GLY A 59 -13.01 -2.90 0.12
CA GLY A 59 -12.10 -2.34 1.08
C GLY A 59 -10.71 -2.15 0.51
N PHE A 60 -9.78 -1.91 1.40
CA PHE A 60 -8.38 -1.70 1.05
C PHE A 60 -7.46 -2.15 2.17
N ALA A 61 -6.23 -2.46 1.79
CA ALA A 61 -5.09 -2.58 2.68
C ALA A 61 -4.10 -1.48 2.34
N GLN A 62 -3.65 -0.73 3.32
CA GLN A 62 -2.69 0.35 3.12
C GLN A 62 -1.53 0.25 4.10
N LEU A 63 -0.33 0.34 3.56
CA LEU A 63 0.88 0.54 4.33
C LEU A 63 1.43 1.92 4.03
N LEU A 64 1.64 2.70 5.09
CA LEU A 64 2.28 4.02 5.04
C LEU A 64 3.57 4.00 5.82
N GLU A 65 4.59 4.62 5.29
CA GLU A 65 5.84 4.90 6.00
C GLU A 65 6.35 6.30 5.67
N GLY A 66 6.88 6.98 6.66
CA GLY A 66 7.36 8.34 6.53
C GLY A 66 7.56 9.02 7.88
N PRO A 67 7.64 10.36 7.90
CA PRO A 67 7.69 11.11 9.14
C PRO A 67 6.48 10.76 10.03
N ARG A 68 6.73 10.51 11.31
CA ARG A 68 5.69 10.08 12.26
C ARG A 68 4.45 10.97 12.22
N ALA A 69 4.65 12.29 12.29
CA ALA A 69 3.54 13.24 12.31
C ALA A 69 2.65 13.11 11.06
N GLU A 70 3.24 12.90 9.89
CA GLU A 70 2.49 12.77 8.64
C GLU A 70 1.75 11.44 8.55
N VAL A 71 2.35 10.34 9.03
CA VAL A 71 1.68 9.03 9.11
C VAL A 71 0.48 9.09 10.08
N GLU A 72 0.68 9.69 11.25
CA GLU A 72 -0.38 9.87 12.25
C GLU A 72 -1.50 10.78 11.74
N ASN A 73 -1.17 11.86 11.04
CA ASN A 73 -2.15 12.76 10.40
C ASN A 73 -2.99 12.04 9.34
N CYS A 74 -2.37 11.20 8.52
CA CYS A 74 -3.08 10.39 7.53
C CYS A 74 -4.06 9.42 8.20
N LEU A 75 -3.63 8.75 9.28
CA LEU A 75 -4.50 7.83 10.02
C LEU A 75 -5.66 8.58 10.71
N ALA A 76 -5.39 9.74 11.30
CA ALA A 76 -6.42 10.57 11.93
C ALA A 76 -7.47 11.05 10.90
N ALA A 77 -7.01 11.49 9.73
CA ALA A 77 -7.91 11.90 8.64
C ALA A 77 -8.78 10.72 8.17
N LEU A 78 -8.20 9.53 8.03
CA LEU A 78 -8.93 8.33 7.66
C LEU A 78 -10.01 7.97 8.69
N ARG A 79 -9.68 7.99 9.98
CA ARG A 79 -10.62 7.69 11.07
C ARG A 79 -11.75 8.72 11.20
N SER A 80 -11.51 9.94 10.76
CA SER A 80 -12.51 11.01 10.75
C SER A 80 -13.47 10.93 9.57
N ASP A 81 -13.15 10.15 8.54
CA ASP A 81 -14.01 9.93 7.39
C ASP A 81 -15.10 8.90 7.76
N PRO A 82 -16.40 9.26 7.68
CA PRO A 82 -17.48 8.31 7.97
C PRO A 82 -17.46 7.05 7.10
N HIS A 83 -16.89 7.14 5.88
CA HIS A 83 -16.76 6.01 4.97
C HIS A 83 -15.63 5.04 5.36
N HIS A 84 -14.72 5.47 6.26
CA HIS A 84 -13.55 4.71 6.68
C HIS A 84 -13.48 4.49 8.21
N ALA A 85 -14.59 4.68 8.91
CA ALA A 85 -14.65 4.65 10.37
C ALA A 85 -14.18 3.32 11.02
N ASN A 86 -14.15 2.24 10.26
CA ASN A 86 -13.80 0.88 10.72
C ASN A 86 -12.36 0.47 10.33
N ALA A 87 -11.42 1.42 10.30
CA ALA A 87 -10.03 1.08 10.01
C ALA A 87 -9.43 0.18 11.10
N LEU A 88 -8.94 -0.99 10.70
CA LEU A 88 -8.25 -1.94 11.56
C LEU A 88 -6.74 -1.80 11.39
N VAL A 89 -6.06 -1.31 12.42
CA VAL A 89 -4.59 -1.26 12.44
C VAL A 89 -4.06 -2.66 12.75
N LEU A 90 -3.24 -3.19 11.84
CA LEU A 90 -2.61 -4.52 11.97
C LEU A 90 -1.21 -4.41 12.57
N GLU A 91 -0.47 -3.37 12.20
CA GLU A 91 0.90 -3.13 12.66
C GLU A 91 1.18 -1.65 12.67
N GLU A 92 1.90 -1.19 13.69
CA GLU A 92 2.33 0.19 13.84
C GLU A 92 3.65 0.22 14.61
N GLY A 93 4.60 1.04 14.16
CA GLY A 93 5.87 1.18 14.86
C GLY A 93 6.91 2.01 14.10
N ASP A 94 8.00 2.29 14.78
CA ASP A 94 9.14 2.97 14.20
C ASP A 94 9.99 1.99 13.37
N VAL A 95 10.46 2.46 12.22
CA VAL A 95 11.33 1.69 11.34
C VAL A 95 12.62 2.47 11.07
N GLY A 96 13.73 1.74 10.94
CA GLY A 96 15.04 2.34 10.72
C GLY A 96 15.27 2.81 9.28
N VAL A 97 14.64 2.14 8.34
CA VAL A 97 14.76 2.40 6.89
C VAL A 97 13.42 2.20 6.21
N ARG A 98 13.21 2.90 5.09
CA ARG A 98 12.04 2.69 4.25
C ARG A 98 12.11 1.33 3.57
N GLN A 99 11.00 0.64 3.54
CA GLN A 99 10.83 -0.62 2.80
C GLN A 99 10.36 -0.37 1.36
N PHE A 100 9.70 0.77 1.13
CA PHE A 100 9.15 1.17 -0.17
C PHE A 100 9.93 2.35 -0.75
N ASP A 101 10.32 2.24 -2.03
CA ASP A 101 11.03 3.32 -2.74
C ASP A 101 10.12 4.49 -3.12
N GLY A 102 8.80 4.30 -3.07
CA GLY A 102 7.81 5.31 -3.43
C GLY A 102 6.41 4.88 -3.08
N TRP A 103 5.44 5.36 -3.83
CA TRP A 103 4.03 5.08 -3.64
C TRP A 103 3.47 4.22 -4.76
N SER A 104 2.69 3.20 -4.41
CA SER A 104 2.04 2.33 -5.39
C SER A 104 0.57 2.09 -5.07
N VAL A 105 -0.22 1.89 -6.10
CA VAL A 105 -1.62 1.50 -5.99
C VAL A 105 -1.88 0.28 -6.87
N SER A 106 -2.47 -0.74 -6.31
CA SER A 106 -2.91 -1.95 -7.01
C SER A 106 -4.38 -2.24 -6.73
N TYR A 107 -5.02 -2.92 -7.67
CA TYR A 107 -6.37 -3.43 -7.51
C TYR A 107 -6.36 -4.96 -7.53
N ALA A 108 -6.89 -5.57 -6.47
CA ALA A 108 -7.05 -7.01 -6.35
C ALA A 108 -8.34 -7.46 -7.04
N ASP A 109 -8.27 -7.67 -8.35
CA ASP A 109 -9.38 -8.21 -9.14
C ASP A 109 -9.64 -9.66 -8.74
N PRO A 110 -10.83 -10.00 -8.21
CA PRO A 110 -11.15 -11.37 -7.81
C PRO A 110 -11.25 -12.35 -8.99
N ALA A 111 -11.36 -11.86 -10.22
CA ALA A 111 -11.33 -12.69 -11.42
C ALA A 111 -9.91 -13.18 -11.74
N SER A 112 -8.88 -12.43 -11.36
CA SER A 112 -7.48 -12.81 -11.59
C SER A 112 -6.94 -13.75 -10.50
N PHE A 113 -5.94 -14.55 -10.84
CA PHE A 113 -5.26 -15.41 -9.88
C PHE A 113 -4.55 -14.57 -8.78
N VAL A 114 -3.82 -13.53 -9.19
CA VAL A 114 -3.10 -12.63 -8.27
C VAL A 114 -4.08 -11.92 -7.33
N GLY A 115 -5.20 -11.42 -7.86
CA GLY A 115 -6.24 -10.79 -7.06
C GLY A 115 -6.81 -11.72 -6.00
N ARG A 116 -7.08 -12.98 -6.32
CA ARG A 116 -7.55 -13.97 -5.32
C ARG A 116 -6.51 -14.27 -4.25
N VAL A 117 -5.24 -14.37 -4.61
CA VAL A 117 -4.14 -14.56 -3.63
C VAL A 117 -4.04 -13.35 -2.71
N THR A 118 -4.12 -12.15 -3.26
CA THR A 118 -4.09 -10.89 -2.50
C THR A 118 -5.28 -10.77 -1.54
N LEU A 119 -6.49 -11.05 -2.01
CA LEU A 119 -7.70 -11.04 -1.18
C LEU A 119 -7.60 -12.03 0.00
N ARG A 120 -7.08 -13.23 -0.28
CA ARG A 120 -6.83 -14.23 0.78
C ARG A 120 -5.82 -13.73 1.80
N ALA A 121 -4.73 -13.10 1.37
CA ALA A 121 -3.72 -12.56 2.26
C ALA A 121 -4.28 -11.43 3.14
N ILE A 122 -5.07 -10.52 2.58
CA ILE A 122 -5.74 -9.45 3.33
C ILE A 122 -6.68 -10.05 4.37
N THR A 123 -7.52 -11.00 3.98
CA THR A 123 -8.47 -11.65 4.88
C THR A 123 -7.75 -12.40 6.02
N SER A 124 -6.69 -13.14 5.71
CA SER A 124 -5.91 -13.86 6.72
C SER A 124 -5.18 -12.92 7.67
N ALA A 125 -4.61 -11.83 7.16
CA ALA A 125 -3.95 -10.81 7.98
C ALA A 125 -4.91 -10.09 8.94
N ALA A 126 -6.18 -9.95 8.58
CA ALA A 126 -7.20 -9.34 9.42
C ALA A 126 -7.42 -10.09 10.75
N PHE A 127 -7.07 -11.37 10.83
CA PHE A 127 -7.08 -12.13 12.07
C PHE A 127 -5.87 -11.89 12.98
N GLY A 128 -4.91 -11.06 12.57
CA GLY A 128 -3.80 -10.58 13.38
C GLY A 128 -2.63 -11.55 13.55
N ALA A 129 -2.61 -12.68 12.85
CA ALA A 129 -1.47 -13.59 12.89
C ALA A 129 -0.24 -12.96 12.22
N ARG A 130 0.87 -12.87 12.93
CA ARG A 130 2.08 -12.16 12.48
C ARG A 130 2.65 -12.70 11.16
N ASN A 131 2.62 -14.00 10.93
CA ASN A 131 3.06 -14.61 9.68
C ASN A 131 2.18 -14.18 8.49
N GLU A 132 0.88 -14.01 8.71
CA GLU A 132 -0.06 -13.55 7.68
C GLU A 132 0.09 -12.05 7.41
N ILE A 133 0.34 -11.24 8.44
CA ILE A 133 0.67 -9.83 8.30
C ILE A 133 1.96 -9.68 7.48
N ASN A 134 3.01 -10.42 7.82
CA ASN A 134 4.28 -10.41 7.06
C ASN A 134 4.09 -10.85 5.61
N ARG A 135 3.20 -11.82 5.37
CA ARG A 135 2.86 -12.26 4.01
C ARG A 135 2.18 -11.16 3.21
N LEU A 136 1.25 -10.43 3.83
CA LEU A 136 0.58 -9.28 3.20
C LEU A 136 1.59 -8.19 2.84
N VAL A 137 2.47 -7.81 3.78
CA VAL A 137 3.52 -6.81 3.54
C VAL A 137 4.42 -7.24 2.38
N ARG A 138 4.80 -8.51 2.32
CA ARG A 138 5.60 -9.04 1.20
C ARG A 138 4.88 -8.90 -0.14
N LEU A 139 3.59 -9.24 -0.20
CA LEU A 139 2.79 -9.04 -1.42
C LEU A 139 2.70 -7.57 -1.81
N MET A 140 2.56 -6.67 -0.86
CA MET A 140 2.57 -5.22 -1.11
C MET A 140 3.91 -4.78 -1.71
N LEU A 141 5.04 -5.28 -1.20
CA LEU A 141 6.37 -5.02 -1.74
C LEU A 141 6.56 -5.60 -3.14
N GLU A 142 6.07 -6.81 -3.40
CA GLU A 142 6.18 -7.46 -4.71
C GLU A 142 5.32 -6.78 -5.78
N THR A 143 4.15 -6.29 -5.42
CA THR A 143 3.23 -5.63 -6.35
C THR A 143 3.49 -4.14 -6.51
N GLY A 144 4.08 -3.49 -5.52
CA GLY A 144 4.23 -2.05 -5.47
C GLY A 144 5.64 -1.52 -5.29
N GLY A 145 6.53 -2.30 -4.72
CA GLY A 145 7.89 -1.86 -4.36
C GLY A 145 8.95 -2.05 -5.42
N ARG A 146 8.68 -2.83 -6.45
CA ARG A 146 9.56 -2.93 -7.61
C ARG A 146 8.97 -2.08 -8.72
N ARG A 147 9.75 -1.10 -9.19
CA ARG A 147 9.46 -0.41 -10.45
C ARG A 147 8.91 -1.41 -11.45
N ASN A 148 7.85 -1.04 -12.16
CA ASN A 148 7.24 -1.79 -13.26
C ASN A 148 8.23 -2.28 -14.34
N ASP A 149 9.50 -1.89 -14.25
CA ASP A 149 10.57 -2.28 -15.18
C ASP A 149 10.91 -3.78 -15.14
N ASN A 150 10.62 -4.47 -14.02
CA ASN A 150 10.96 -5.91 -13.91
C ASN A 150 9.83 -6.88 -14.27
N LEU A 151 8.57 -6.44 -14.24
CA LEU A 151 7.46 -7.30 -14.66
C LEU A 151 7.43 -7.45 -16.19
N GLY A 152 7.71 -6.37 -16.92
CA GLY A 152 7.88 -6.39 -18.37
C GLY A 152 9.08 -7.24 -18.80
N ALA A 153 10.20 -7.14 -18.11
CA ALA A 153 11.41 -7.92 -18.40
C ALA A 153 11.23 -9.42 -18.07
N ALA A 154 10.54 -9.76 -16.97
CA ALA A 154 10.25 -11.15 -16.61
C ALA A 154 9.28 -11.82 -17.61
N LEU A 155 8.26 -11.10 -18.08
CA LEU A 155 7.31 -11.58 -19.09
C LEU A 155 7.98 -11.72 -20.47
N GLN A 156 8.90 -10.84 -20.83
CA GLN A 156 9.68 -10.93 -22.06
C GLN A 156 10.68 -12.09 -22.03
N SER A 157 11.28 -12.39 -20.88
CA SER A 157 12.18 -13.53 -20.69
C SER A 157 11.46 -14.87 -20.87
N VAL A 158 10.22 -14.99 -20.38
CA VAL A 158 9.41 -16.21 -20.53
C VAL A 158 8.92 -16.38 -21.98
N ALA A 159 8.57 -15.28 -22.66
CA ALA A 159 8.16 -15.31 -24.05
C ALA A 159 9.33 -15.62 -25.01
N GLY A 160 10.56 -15.19 -24.68
CA GLY A 160 11.76 -15.46 -25.47
C GLY A 160 12.23 -16.92 -25.42
N GLN A 161 11.94 -17.65 -24.34
CA GLN A 161 12.30 -19.06 -24.21
C GLN A 161 11.35 -20.02 -24.96
N ALA A 162 10.13 -19.57 -25.24
CA ALA A 162 9.16 -20.37 -26.00
C ALA A 162 9.41 -20.39 -27.53
N GLN A 163 10.27 -19.53 -28.06
CA GLN A 163 10.57 -19.43 -29.48
C GLN A 163 11.88 -20.11 -29.94
N THR A 164 12.63 -20.71 -29.00
CA THR A 164 13.93 -21.34 -29.32
C THR A 164 13.87 -22.87 -29.33
N SER A 165 12.65 -23.47 -29.35
CA SER A 165 12.44 -24.92 -29.46
C SER A 165 11.50 -25.24 -30.62
N ALA A 166 11.90 -24.86 -31.81
CA ALA A 166 11.31 -25.36 -33.08
C ALA A 166 12.42 -25.67 -34.09
#